data_1f58d2d12bc0bfdd294bd94699f89619
#
_entry.id   1f58d2d12bc0bfdd294bd94699f89619
#
_cell.length_a   1.000
_cell.length_b   1.000
_cell.length_c   1.000
_cell.angle_alpha   90.00
_cell.angle_beta   90.00
_cell.angle_gamma   90.00
#
_symmetry.space_group_name_H-M   'P 1'
#
loop_
_entity.id
_entity.type
_entity.pdbx_description
1 polymer ?
#
loop_
_entity_poly.entity_id
_entity_poly.type
_entity_poly.pdbx_seq_one_letter_code
_entity_poly.pdbx_strand_id
1 'polypeptide(L)'
;VMEGKAVLFKRFADVDAIDLELDTEDAETFINAVQIMEPSFGGINLEDIAAPDCFIIEQTLRDRMNIPVFHDDQHGTAIIAAAGIINACLLTDRKIEDIKVVVNGAGAAAIACASLIKSLGVPHDNLTMCDRTGVIYRGRDDVDQWKSAMPSTPMRAR
;
A
#
# COMPACT_ATOMS: atom_id res chain seq x y z
N VAL A 1 9.14 -14.32 7.99
CA VAL A 1 8.16 -13.74 7.06
C VAL A 1 8.54 -14.11 5.63
N MET A 2 9.74 -13.79 5.15
CA MET A 2 10.16 -13.98 3.75
C MET A 2 10.10 -15.43 3.28
N GLU A 3 10.68 -16.36 4.04
CA GLU A 3 10.60 -17.81 3.77
C GLU A 3 9.14 -18.28 3.63
N GLY A 4 8.27 -17.84 4.56
CA GLY A 4 6.84 -18.15 4.48
C GLY A 4 6.17 -17.59 3.23
N LYS A 5 6.53 -16.39 2.81
CA LYS A 5 6.03 -15.77 1.59
C LYS A 5 6.46 -16.56 0.35
N ALA A 6 7.72 -17.01 0.27
CA ALA A 6 8.22 -17.83 -0.83
C ALA A 6 7.44 -19.16 -0.94
N VAL A 7 7.15 -19.81 0.18
CA VAL A 7 6.30 -21.02 0.23
C VAL A 7 4.90 -20.75 -0.29
N LEU A 8 4.29 -19.61 0.07
CA LEU A 8 2.94 -19.26 -0.38
C LEU A 8 2.90 -18.95 -1.89
N PHE A 9 3.89 -18.27 -2.43
CA PHE A 9 4.03 -18.05 -3.87
C PHE A 9 4.07 -19.38 -4.63
N LYS A 10 4.89 -20.32 -4.17
CA LYS A 10 4.97 -21.64 -4.79
C LYS A 10 3.65 -22.41 -4.67
N ARG A 11 3.06 -22.44 -3.47
CA ARG A 11 1.86 -23.23 -3.22
C ARG A 11 0.62 -22.75 -3.95
N PHE A 12 0.41 -21.44 -4.02
CA PHE A 12 -0.84 -20.87 -4.55
C PHE A 12 -0.74 -20.36 -5.99
N ALA A 13 0.45 -19.99 -6.45
CA ALA A 13 0.65 -19.43 -7.77
C ALA A 13 1.61 -20.25 -8.65
N ASP A 14 2.24 -21.28 -8.10
CA ASP A 14 3.30 -22.08 -8.75
C ASP A 14 4.46 -21.20 -9.26
N VAL A 15 4.74 -20.12 -8.55
CA VAL A 15 5.86 -19.21 -8.80
C VAL A 15 7.04 -19.63 -7.94
N ASP A 16 8.20 -19.80 -8.55
CA ASP A 16 9.43 -20.02 -7.80
C ASP A 16 9.89 -18.68 -7.22
N ALA A 17 9.90 -18.58 -5.90
CA ALA A 17 10.31 -17.41 -5.16
C ALA A 17 11.49 -17.76 -4.23
N ILE A 18 12.43 -16.85 -4.15
CA ILE A 18 13.62 -16.95 -3.30
C ILE A 18 13.59 -15.78 -2.34
N ASP A 19 13.66 -16.06 -1.05
CA ASP A 19 13.78 -15.07 0.00
C ASP A 19 15.22 -14.55 0.07
N LEU A 20 15.35 -13.23 0.09
CA LEU A 20 16.64 -12.53 0.14
C LEU A 20 16.56 -11.42 1.20
N GLU A 21 17.28 -11.62 2.30
CA GLU A 21 17.42 -10.65 3.36
C GLU A 21 18.70 -9.83 3.12
N LEU A 22 18.55 -8.50 3.06
CA LEU A 22 19.67 -7.58 2.88
C LEU A 22 20.01 -6.90 4.22
N ASP A 23 21.25 -7.04 4.66
CA ASP A 23 21.76 -6.44 5.90
C ASP A 23 22.08 -4.95 5.70
N THR A 24 21.04 -4.13 5.56
CA THR A 24 21.16 -2.67 5.44
C THR A 24 19.90 -1.96 5.92
N GLU A 25 20.08 -0.80 6.57
CA GLU A 25 19.01 0.15 6.89
C GLU A 25 19.01 1.37 5.94
N ASP A 26 19.98 1.44 5.02
CA ASP A 26 20.11 2.54 4.06
C ASP A 26 19.34 2.25 2.79
N ALA A 27 18.35 3.09 2.49
CA ALA A 27 17.46 2.91 1.35
C ALA A 27 18.18 2.90 -0.01
N GLU A 28 19.21 3.73 -0.19
CA GLU A 28 19.95 3.78 -1.45
C GLU A 28 20.82 2.54 -1.65
N THR A 29 21.44 2.04 -0.59
CA THR A 29 22.18 0.77 -0.60
C THR A 29 21.27 -0.39 -0.94
N PHE A 30 20.07 -0.43 -0.35
CA PHE A 30 19.05 -1.43 -0.65
C PHE A 30 18.62 -1.38 -2.13
N ILE A 31 18.29 -0.19 -2.63
CA ILE A 31 17.88 0.02 -4.04
C ILE A 31 18.97 -0.46 -4.99
N ASN A 32 20.22 -0.08 -4.75
CA ASN A 32 21.34 -0.48 -5.59
C ASN A 32 21.56 -1.99 -5.59
N ALA A 33 21.45 -2.65 -4.45
CA ALA A 33 21.56 -4.10 -4.33
C ALA A 33 20.49 -4.81 -5.14
N VAL A 34 19.22 -4.39 -5.01
CA VAL A 34 18.10 -4.98 -5.74
C VAL A 34 18.24 -4.78 -7.26
N GLN A 35 18.65 -3.58 -7.70
CA GLN A 35 18.88 -3.31 -9.12
C GLN A 35 19.95 -4.21 -9.75
N ILE A 36 21.06 -4.45 -9.05
CA ILE A 36 22.14 -5.32 -9.56
C ILE A 36 21.67 -6.76 -9.74
N MET A 37 20.69 -7.21 -8.97
CA MET A 37 20.12 -8.57 -9.06
C MET A 37 19.08 -8.73 -10.18
N GLU A 38 18.61 -7.65 -10.80
CA GLU A 38 17.56 -7.67 -11.83
C GLU A 38 17.73 -8.78 -12.88
N PRO A 39 18.93 -9.04 -13.45
CA PRO A 39 19.07 -10.05 -14.51
C PRO A 39 18.75 -11.49 -14.08
N SER A 40 18.64 -11.74 -12.77
CA SER A 40 18.37 -13.08 -12.22
C SER A 40 16.89 -13.33 -11.94
N PHE A 41 16.03 -12.31 -12.02
CA PHE A 41 14.64 -12.39 -11.56
C PHE A 41 13.65 -11.89 -12.60
N GLY A 42 12.44 -12.44 -12.56
CA GLY A 42 11.31 -11.99 -13.38
C GLY A 42 10.44 -10.94 -12.67
N GLY A 43 10.65 -10.69 -11.39
CA GLY A 43 9.93 -9.69 -10.58
C GLY A 43 10.48 -9.64 -9.17
N ILE A 44 10.17 -8.56 -8.46
CA ILE A 44 10.57 -8.32 -7.07
C ILE A 44 9.32 -8.13 -6.22
N ASN A 45 9.18 -8.88 -5.14
CA ASN A 45 8.26 -8.61 -4.06
C ASN A 45 9.02 -7.97 -2.89
N LEU A 46 8.66 -6.74 -2.56
CA LEU A 46 9.17 -6.03 -1.38
C LEU A 46 8.28 -6.37 -0.19
N GLU A 47 8.88 -6.66 0.94
CA GLU A 47 8.18 -7.07 2.16
C GLU A 47 8.89 -6.51 3.39
N ASP A 48 8.13 -6.22 4.45
CA ASP A 48 8.62 -5.80 5.77
C ASP A 48 9.51 -4.52 5.76
N ILE A 49 9.30 -3.62 4.80
CA ILE A 49 10.01 -2.34 4.75
C ILE A 49 9.13 -1.26 5.39
N ALA A 50 9.65 -0.60 6.43
CA ALA A 50 8.90 0.42 7.15
C ALA A 50 8.66 1.70 6.32
N ALA A 51 7.53 2.38 6.57
CA ALA A 51 7.33 3.73 6.06
C ALA A 51 8.21 4.75 6.84
N PRO A 52 8.76 5.80 6.18
CA PRO A 52 8.47 6.21 4.81
C PRO A 52 9.33 5.54 3.72
N ASP A 53 10.36 4.80 4.07
CA ASP A 53 11.36 4.28 3.13
C ASP A 53 10.74 3.31 2.11
N CYS A 54 9.72 2.55 2.51
CA CYS A 54 9.01 1.65 1.60
C CYS A 54 8.45 2.37 0.36
N PHE A 55 7.98 3.61 0.48
CA PHE A 55 7.46 4.39 -0.64
C PHE A 55 8.58 4.81 -1.60
N ILE A 56 9.69 5.27 -1.02
CA ILE A 56 10.85 5.74 -1.79
C ILE A 56 11.49 4.57 -2.54
N ILE A 57 11.70 3.46 -1.84
CA ILE A 57 12.32 2.25 -2.39
C ILE A 57 11.46 1.69 -3.53
N GLU A 58 10.17 1.47 -3.28
CA GLU A 58 9.28 0.92 -4.31
C GLU A 58 9.22 1.81 -5.54
N GLN A 59 8.96 3.12 -5.36
CA GLN A 59 8.85 4.04 -6.48
C GLN A 59 10.14 4.10 -7.29
N THR A 60 11.29 4.18 -6.61
CA THR A 60 12.59 4.25 -7.28
C THR A 60 12.89 2.97 -8.06
N LEU A 61 12.64 1.80 -7.48
CA LEU A 61 12.87 0.53 -8.16
C LEU A 61 11.92 0.36 -9.36
N ARG A 62 10.65 0.74 -9.22
CA ARG A 62 9.68 0.70 -10.34
C ARG A 62 10.09 1.60 -11.50
N ASP A 63 10.70 2.75 -11.21
CA ASP A 63 11.14 3.69 -12.23
C ASP A 63 12.45 3.25 -12.90
N ARG A 64 13.30 2.49 -12.21
CA ARG A 64 14.64 2.12 -12.69
C ARG A 64 14.75 0.70 -13.25
N MET A 65 13.87 -0.21 -12.82
CA MET A 65 13.93 -1.63 -13.22
C MET A 65 12.99 -1.92 -14.39
N ASN A 66 13.37 -2.90 -15.21
CA ASN A 66 12.58 -3.36 -16.35
C ASN A 66 11.69 -4.58 -16.02
N ILE A 67 11.72 -5.05 -14.78
CA ILE A 67 10.88 -6.11 -14.25
C ILE A 67 9.87 -5.54 -13.26
N PRO A 68 8.71 -6.19 -13.03
CA PRO A 68 7.73 -5.75 -12.07
C PRO A 68 8.31 -5.67 -10.65
N VAL A 69 8.00 -4.58 -9.95
CA VAL A 69 8.30 -4.39 -8.53
C VAL A 69 6.99 -4.15 -7.79
N PHE A 70 6.76 -4.90 -6.74
CA PHE A 70 5.52 -4.90 -5.98
C PHE A 70 5.83 -4.90 -4.48
N HIS A 71 5.14 -4.07 -3.71
CA HIS A 71 5.27 -4.05 -2.26
C HIS A 71 4.00 -4.61 -1.62
N ASP A 72 4.08 -5.81 -1.06
CA ASP A 72 2.90 -6.54 -0.61
C ASP A 72 2.19 -5.88 0.57
N ASP A 73 2.93 -5.35 1.55
CA ASP A 73 2.34 -4.64 2.71
C ASP A 73 1.51 -3.40 2.31
N GLN A 74 1.78 -2.84 1.15
CA GLN A 74 0.99 -1.75 0.59
C GLN A 74 -0.13 -2.30 -0.29
N HIS A 75 0.24 -2.92 -1.39
CA HIS A 75 -0.67 -3.22 -2.49
C HIS A 75 -1.43 -4.54 -2.30
N GLY A 76 -0.83 -5.55 -1.67
CA GLY A 76 -1.52 -6.80 -1.33
C GLY A 76 -2.67 -6.54 -0.36
N THR A 77 -2.41 -5.80 0.70
CA THR A 77 -3.44 -5.36 1.65
C THR A 77 -4.54 -4.53 0.97
N ALA A 78 -4.16 -3.62 0.08
CA ALA A 78 -5.12 -2.79 -0.66
C ALA A 78 -6.03 -3.63 -1.58
N ILE A 79 -5.47 -4.61 -2.28
CA ILE A 79 -6.23 -5.52 -3.17
C ILE A 79 -7.27 -6.31 -2.38
N ILE A 80 -6.89 -6.89 -1.24
CA ILE A 80 -7.81 -7.67 -0.41
C ILE A 80 -8.90 -6.80 0.22
N ALA A 81 -8.53 -5.60 0.72
CA ALA A 81 -9.50 -4.64 1.25
C ALA A 81 -10.52 -4.20 0.18
N ALA A 82 -10.04 -3.89 -1.03
CA ALA A 82 -10.87 -3.53 -2.16
C ALA A 82 -11.83 -4.65 -2.57
N ALA A 83 -11.34 -5.88 -2.65
CA ALA A 83 -12.17 -7.06 -2.93
C ALA A 83 -13.27 -7.23 -1.87
N GLY A 84 -12.93 -7.06 -0.59
CA GLY A 84 -13.89 -7.08 0.52
C GLY A 84 -14.98 -6.02 0.38
N ILE A 85 -14.61 -4.78 0.04
CA ILE A 85 -15.56 -3.67 -0.16
C ILE A 85 -16.49 -3.93 -1.34
N ILE A 86 -15.96 -4.39 -2.48
CA ILE A 86 -16.76 -4.72 -3.67
C ILE A 86 -17.79 -5.78 -3.31
N ASN A 87 -17.38 -6.87 -2.66
CA ASN A 87 -18.29 -7.93 -2.26
C ASN A 87 -19.32 -7.46 -1.21
N ALA A 88 -18.91 -6.62 -0.26
CA ALA A 88 -19.84 -6.05 0.71
C ALA A 88 -20.91 -5.17 0.03
N CYS A 89 -20.54 -4.36 -0.94
CA CYS A 89 -21.47 -3.56 -1.74
C CYS A 89 -22.45 -4.44 -2.49
N LEU A 90 -21.98 -5.51 -3.14
CA LEU A 90 -22.82 -6.48 -3.84
C LEU A 90 -23.82 -7.17 -2.89
N LEU A 91 -23.36 -7.65 -1.73
CA LEU A 91 -24.21 -8.34 -0.77
C LEU A 91 -25.25 -7.45 -0.10
N THR A 92 -24.99 -6.15 0.00
CA THR A 92 -25.87 -5.18 0.67
C THR A 92 -26.66 -4.30 -0.30
N ASP A 93 -26.56 -4.58 -1.61
CA ASP A 93 -27.20 -3.79 -2.69
C ASP A 93 -26.88 -2.28 -2.58
N ARG A 94 -25.60 -1.97 -2.29
CA ARG A 94 -25.10 -0.59 -2.22
C ARG A 94 -24.23 -0.27 -3.41
N LYS A 95 -24.33 0.96 -3.88
CA LYS A 95 -23.39 1.47 -4.88
C LYS A 95 -22.11 1.94 -4.21
N ILE A 96 -20.98 1.71 -4.87
CA ILE A 96 -19.68 2.06 -4.32
C ILE A 96 -19.49 3.57 -4.14
N GLU A 97 -20.13 4.36 -4.99
CA GLU A 97 -20.12 5.83 -4.89
C GLU A 97 -20.91 6.38 -3.69
N ASP A 98 -21.81 5.59 -3.10
CA ASP A 98 -22.67 6.02 -1.99
C ASP A 98 -22.10 5.64 -0.61
N ILE A 99 -21.12 4.75 -0.55
CA ILE A 99 -20.57 4.31 0.73
C ILE A 99 -19.69 5.39 1.36
N LYS A 100 -19.63 5.36 2.70
CA LYS A 100 -18.68 6.16 3.48
C LYS A 100 -17.65 5.22 4.10
N VAL A 101 -16.38 5.57 3.94
CA VAL A 101 -15.26 4.77 4.40
C VAL A 101 -14.47 5.53 5.46
N VAL A 102 -14.22 4.88 6.57
CA VAL A 102 -13.32 5.38 7.61
C VAL A 102 -12.11 4.45 7.67
N VAL A 103 -10.93 5.00 7.40
CA VAL A 103 -9.66 4.28 7.50
C VAL A 103 -9.01 4.65 8.84
N ASN A 104 -9.02 3.71 9.78
CA ASN A 104 -8.43 3.91 11.10
C ASN A 104 -6.98 3.42 11.08
N GLY A 105 -6.07 4.34 10.89
CA GLY A 105 -4.63 4.15 10.67
C GLY A 105 -4.20 4.94 9.44
N ALA A 106 -2.93 5.35 9.39
CA ALA A 106 -2.35 6.11 8.29
C ALA A 106 -0.91 5.65 7.98
N GLY A 107 -0.68 4.35 8.07
CA GLY A 107 0.54 3.70 7.61
C GLY A 107 0.50 3.39 6.12
N ALA A 108 1.55 2.74 5.61
CA ALA A 108 1.71 2.42 4.19
C ALA A 108 0.50 1.64 3.61
N ALA A 109 0.06 0.59 4.29
CA ALA A 109 -1.12 -0.18 3.90
C ALA A 109 -2.39 0.68 3.82
N ALA A 110 -2.62 1.52 4.84
CA ALA A 110 -3.81 2.37 4.90
C ALA A 110 -3.86 3.40 3.76
N ILE A 111 -2.71 3.99 3.41
CA ILE A 111 -2.56 4.92 2.29
C ILE A 111 -2.85 4.21 0.96
N ALA A 112 -2.28 3.03 0.76
CA ALA A 112 -2.51 2.24 -0.44
C ALA A 112 -3.98 1.80 -0.56
N CYS A 113 -4.60 1.33 0.54
CA CYS A 113 -6.03 0.99 0.60
C CYS A 113 -6.91 2.19 0.23
N ALA A 114 -6.66 3.36 0.84
CA ALA A 114 -7.42 4.57 0.56
C ALA A 114 -7.32 5.00 -0.90
N SER A 115 -6.12 4.91 -1.49
CA SER A 115 -5.88 5.22 -2.89
C SER A 115 -6.65 4.28 -3.82
N LEU A 116 -6.58 2.97 -3.58
CA LEU A 116 -7.27 1.98 -4.39
C LEU A 116 -8.80 2.11 -4.24
N ILE A 117 -9.32 2.31 -3.05
CA ILE A 117 -10.76 2.49 -2.78
C ILE A 117 -11.28 3.73 -3.52
N LYS A 118 -10.55 4.83 -3.55
CA LYS A 118 -10.91 6.01 -4.35
C LYS A 118 -10.94 5.69 -5.85
N SER A 119 -9.97 4.94 -6.36
CA SER A 119 -9.93 4.57 -7.78
C SER A 119 -11.09 3.67 -8.20
N LEU A 120 -11.69 2.95 -7.25
CA LEU A 120 -12.90 2.15 -7.48
C LEU A 120 -14.19 2.97 -7.56
N GLY A 121 -14.13 4.26 -7.25
CA GLY A 121 -15.27 5.17 -7.39
C GLY A 121 -15.80 5.74 -6.07
N VAL A 122 -15.22 5.45 -4.92
CA VAL A 122 -15.59 6.12 -3.66
C VAL A 122 -15.19 7.59 -3.74
N PRO A 123 -16.13 8.54 -3.59
CA PRO A 123 -15.83 9.95 -3.65
C PRO A 123 -14.83 10.36 -2.57
N HIS A 124 -13.98 11.32 -2.88
CA HIS A 124 -12.95 11.81 -1.94
C HIS A 124 -13.57 12.24 -0.60
N ASP A 125 -14.71 12.92 -0.63
CA ASP A 125 -15.39 13.42 0.59
C ASP A 125 -16.08 12.32 1.39
N ASN A 126 -16.23 11.14 0.83
CA ASN A 126 -16.77 9.97 1.50
C ASN A 126 -15.69 9.11 2.18
N LEU A 127 -14.41 9.44 2.02
CA LEU A 127 -13.32 8.72 2.65
C LEU A 127 -12.67 9.59 3.72
N THR A 128 -12.64 9.11 4.96
CA THR A 128 -12.00 9.75 6.10
C THR A 128 -10.85 8.88 6.60
N MET A 129 -9.66 9.45 6.72
CA MET A 129 -8.50 8.77 7.30
C MET A 129 -8.16 9.36 8.65
N CYS A 130 -7.81 8.49 9.60
CA CYS A 130 -7.39 8.87 10.94
C CYS A 130 -6.02 8.29 11.26
N ASP A 131 -5.25 9.00 12.07
CA ASP A 131 -4.04 8.51 12.71
C ASP A 131 -4.15 8.60 14.25
N ARG A 132 -3.03 8.49 14.97
CA ARG A 132 -3.01 8.54 16.44
C ARG A 132 -3.51 9.85 17.02
N THR A 133 -3.42 10.95 16.28
CA THR A 133 -3.85 12.28 16.71
C THR A 133 -5.25 12.65 16.20
N GLY A 134 -5.88 11.76 15.43
CA GLY A 134 -7.26 11.93 14.96
C GLY A 134 -7.38 12.02 13.45
N VAL A 135 -8.43 12.70 12.98
CA VAL A 135 -8.73 12.83 11.56
C VAL A 135 -7.63 13.62 10.86
N ILE A 136 -7.19 13.10 9.71
CA ILE A 136 -6.29 13.81 8.80
C ILE A 136 -7.12 14.70 7.90
N TYR A 137 -6.85 16.01 7.94
CA TYR A 137 -7.58 17.02 7.15
C TYR A 137 -6.60 18.02 6.53
N ARG A 138 -7.08 18.72 5.50
CA ARG A 138 -6.26 19.74 4.82
C ARG A 138 -5.94 20.90 5.77
N GLY A 139 -4.64 21.19 5.92
CA GLY A 139 -4.14 22.25 6.79
C GLY A 139 -3.77 21.77 8.20
N ARG A 140 -3.74 20.48 8.45
CA ARG A 140 -3.14 19.90 9.65
C ARG A 140 -1.61 19.88 9.49
N ASP A 141 -0.88 20.45 10.47
CA ASP A 141 0.57 20.73 10.38
C ASP A 141 1.46 19.52 10.65
N ASP A 142 0.96 18.48 11.32
CA ASP A 142 1.71 17.29 11.76
C ASP A 142 1.57 16.08 10.81
N VAL A 143 1.34 16.32 9.53
CA VAL A 143 1.23 15.27 8.52
C VAL A 143 2.38 15.33 7.51
N ASP A 144 2.94 14.15 7.21
CA ASP A 144 3.95 14.01 6.16
C ASP A 144 3.33 14.14 4.74
N GLN A 145 4.20 14.20 3.73
CA GLN A 145 3.78 14.36 2.33
C GLN A 145 2.86 13.22 1.84
N TRP A 146 3.03 12.00 2.34
CA TRP A 146 2.26 10.84 1.92
C TRP A 146 0.83 10.88 2.48
N LYS A 147 0.70 11.27 3.75
CA LYS A 147 -0.60 11.48 4.38
C LYS A 147 -1.29 12.73 3.87
N SER A 148 -0.54 13.80 3.56
CA SER A 148 -1.10 15.04 3.05
C SER A 148 -1.77 14.89 1.67
N ALA A 149 -1.43 13.86 0.91
CA ALA A 149 -2.10 13.51 -0.33
C ALA A 149 -3.52 12.90 -0.12
N MET A 150 -3.89 12.58 1.14
CA MET A 150 -5.14 11.93 1.52
C MET A 150 -6.07 12.81 2.39
N PRO A 151 -6.13 14.15 2.21
CA PRO A 151 -6.92 14.98 3.12
C PRO A 151 -8.40 14.62 3.05
N SER A 152 -8.97 14.33 4.20
CA SER A 152 -10.40 14.22 4.38
C SER A 152 -11.01 15.60 4.57
N THR A 153 -12.19 15.84 4.05
CA THR A 153 -12.99 16.98 4.50
C THR A 153 -13.38 16.70 5.94
N PRO A 154 -13.13 17.62 6.91
CA PRO A 154 -13.53 17.37 8.28
C PRO A 154 -15.04 17.10 8.34
N MET A 155 -15.42 15.93 8.88
CA MET A 155 -16.83 15.70 9.18
C MET A 155 -17.27 16.81 10.14
N ARG A 156 -18.18 17.67 9.68
CA ARG A 156 -18.81 18.63 10.60
C ARG A 156 -19.48 17.84 11.71
N ALA A 157 -19.04 18.02 12.94
CA ALA A 157 -19.77 17.54 14.11
C ALA A 157 -21.20 18.06 14.00
N ARG A 158 -22.17 17.17 13.97
CA ARG A 158 -23.58 17.51 14.12
C ARG A 158 -23.91 17.61 15.61
#